data_836bea86325978ce38969f83ce4a05f9
#
_entry.id   836bea86325978ce38969f83ce4a05f9
#
_cell.length_a   1.000
_cell.length_b   1.000
_cell.length_c   1.000
_cell.angle_alpha   90.00
_cell.angle_beta   90.00
_cell.angle_gamma   90.00
#
_symmetry.space_group_name_H-M   'P 1'
#
loop_
_entity.id
_entity.type
_entity.pdbx_description
1 polymer ?
#
loop_
_entity_poly.entity_id
_entity_poly.type
_entity_poly.pdbx_seq_one_letter_code
_entity_poly.pdbx_strand_id
1 'polypeptide(L)'
;MTTYTLSSNNPRNTVLTDPNGNVAYKISTPFTLKNVTTTITRADESDVVAVIHWNVLDKNEITMNGTTQRIIDVFPKTKTVGRTRVYTTADGEKFKWKNTIKLYCVSESTGLNIATYYKTLFGSFREKKSTLDIAPSALHLSDILVVTWSIMEKEGED
;
A
#
# COMPACT_ATOMS: atom_id res chain seq x y z
N MET A 1 14.90 -8.61 6.80
CA MET A 1 13.94 -7.52 6.54
C MET A 1 14.23 -6.89 5.19
N THR A 2 13.22 -6.69 4.39
CA THR A 2 13.37 -6.01 3.10
C THR A 2 12.87 -4.57 3.25
N THR A 3 13.73 -3.62 2.92
CA THR A 3 13.42 -2.20 2.98
C THR A 3 13.25 -1.66 1.57
N TYR A 4 12.03 -1.24 1.23
CA TYR A 4 11.77 -0.54 -0.02
C TYR A 4 11.91 0.96 0.21
N THR A 5 12.67 1.62 -0.65
CA THR A 5 12.87 3.07 -0.60
C THR A 5 11.93 3.73 -1.61
N LEU A 6 11.20 4.74 -1.18
CA LEU A 6 10.24 5.45 -2.01
C LEU A 6 10.89 6.65 -2.69
N SER A 7 10.58 6.85 -3.98
CA SER A 7 11.06 8.02 -4.72
C SER A 7 10.32 9.31 -4.31
N SER A 8 9.11 9.19 -3.79
CA SER A 8 8.33 10.34 -3.29
C SER A 8 7.40 9.88 -2.16
N ASN A 9 6.88 10.85 -1.40
CA ASN A 9 5.92 10.56 -0.33
C ASN A 9 4.47 10.45 -0.82
N ASN A 10 4.24 10.62 -2.11
CA ASN A 10 2.89 10.50 -2.66
C ASN A 10 2.56 9.03 -2.89
N PRO A 11 1.64 8.44 -2.10
CA PRO A 11 1.34 7.00 -2.22
C PRO A 11 0.68 6.60 -3.53
N ARG A 12 0.26 7.57 -4.33
CA ARG A 12 -0.35 7.34 -5.65
C ARG A 12 0.62 7.58 -6.80
N ASN A 13 1.82 8.13 -6.53
CA ASN A 13 2.84 8.40 -7.54
C ASN A 13 4.22 8.25 -6.91
N THR A 14 4.73 7.04 -6.90
CA THR A 14 6.04 6.75 -6.33
C THR A 14 6.62 5.47 -6.94
N VAL A 15 7.92 5.34 -6.85
CA VAL A 15 8.64 4.13 -7.23
C VAL A 15 9.27 3.56 -5.98
N LEU A 16 9.08 2.26 -5.75
CA LEU A 16 9.67 1.52 -4.64
C LEU A 16 10.90 0.76 -5.15
N THR A 17 12.04 1.05 -4.56
CA THR A 17 13.33 0.47 -4.93
C THR A 17 13.79 -0.48 -3.83
N ASP A 18 14.26 -1.67 -4.20
CA ASP A 18 14.73 -2.66 -3.25
C ASP A 18 16.14 -2.32 -2.70
N PRO A 19 16.66 -3.07 -1.72
CA PRO A 19 17.98 -2.79 -1.14
C PRO A 19 19.14 -2.88 -2.13
N ASN A 20 18.95 -3.56 -3.26
CA ASN A 20 19.99 -3.68 -4.31
C ASN A 20 19.92 -2.53 -5.31
N GLY A 21 19.02 -1.58 -5.14
CA GLY A 21 18.84 -0.47 -6.06
C GLY A 21 17.96 -0.76 -7.26
N ASN A 22 17.32 -1.92 -7.31
CA ASN A 22 16.42 -2.30 -8.39
C ASN A 22 15.00 -1.86 -8.09
N VAL A 23 14.27 -1.41 -9.13
CA VAL A 23 12.87 -1.09 -8.99
C VAL A 23 12.08 -2.37 -8.69
N ALA A 24 11.31 -2.35 -7.61
CA ALA A 24 10.43 -3.45 -7.23
C ALA A 24 8.99 -3.17 -7.65
N TYR A 25 8.51 -1.94 -7.42
CA TYR A 25 7.13 -1.53 -7.74
C TYR A 25 7.09 -0.13 -8.30
N LYS A 26 6.13 0.10 -9.18
CA LYS A 26 5.80 1.44 -9.69
C LYS A 26 4.33 1.72 -9.41
N ILE A 27 4.06 2.89 -8.83
CA ILE A 27 2.71 3.34 -8.54
C ILE A 27 2.48 4.62 -9.31
N SER A 28 1.47 4.64 -10.16
CA SER A 28 1.21 5.77 -11.06
C SER A 28 -0.27 6.13 -11.07
N THR A 29 -0.55 7.43 -10.94
CA THR A 29 -1.90 7.97 -11.02
C THR A 29 -1.86 9.15 -11.98
N PRO A 30 -2.17 8.92 -13.27
CA PRO A 30 -2.18 10.00 -14.24
C PRO A 30 -3.19 11.06 -13.86
N PHE A 31 -2.84 12.32 -14.09
CA PHE A 31 -3.77 13.43 -13.84
C PHE A 31 -4.87 13.39 -14.89
N THR A 32 -6.12 13.23 -14.44
CA THR A 32 -7.31 13.32 -15.27
C THR A 32 -8.40 14.06 -14.51
N LEU A 33 -9.28 14.73 -15.23
CA LEU A 33 -10.40 15.43 -14.62
C LEU A 33 -11.52 14.50 -14.17
N LYS A 34 -11.52 13.28 -14.67
CA LYS A 34 -12.52 12.25 -14.37
C LYS A 34 -11.83 10.90 -14.16
N ASN A 35 -12.44 10.06 -13.34
CA ASN A 35 -12.01 8.66 -13.18
C ASN A 35 -10.54 8.51 -12.78
N VAL A 36 -10.20 9.09 -11.63
CA VAL A 36 -8.84 8.97 -11.08
C VAL A 36 -8.53 7.50 -10.83
N THR A 37 -7.47 7.01 -11.44
CA THR A 37 -7.08 5.60 -11.37
C THR A 37 -5.61 5.48 -11.01
N THR A 38 -5.31 4.67 -9.99
CA THR A 38 -3.95 4.36 -9.59
C THR A 38 -3.62 2.95 -10.06
N THR A 39 -2.52 2.81 -10.80
CA THR A 39 -2.03 1.51 -11.24
C THR A 39 -0.75 1.16 -10.49
N ILE A 40 -0.73 -0.03 -9.89
CA ILE A 40 0.44 -0.57 -9.19
C ILE A 40 0.98 -1.72 -10.00
N THR A 41 2.24 -1.60 -10.43
CA THR A 41 2.91 -2.63 -11.22
C THR A 41 4.20 -3.07 -10.52
N ARG A 42 4.72 -4.23 -10.91
CA ARG A 42 6.09 -4.61 -10.57
C ARG A 42 7.06 -3.82 -11.45
N ALA A 43 8.35 -4.18 -11.41
CA ALA A 43 9.37 -3.49 -12.21
C ALA A 43 9.01 -3.43 -13.70
N ASP A 44 8.43 -4.52 -14.23
CA ASP A 44 7.86 -4.55 -15.56
C ASP A 44 6.45 -3.98 -15.50
N GLU A 45 6.22 -2.87 -16.17
CA GLU A 45 4.92 -2.18 -16.17
C GLU A 45 3.79 -2.98 -16.82
N SER A 46 4.10 -4.02 -17.56
CA SER A 46 3.08 -4.96 -18.08
C SER A 46 2.60 -5.92 -16.99
N ASP A 47 3.33 -6.04 -15.89
CA ASP A 47 3.00 -6.92 -14.77
C ASP A 47 2.22 -6.14 -13.71
N VAL A 48 0.91 -6.03 -13.92
CA VAL A 48 0.02 -5.23 -13.07
C VAL A 48 -0.38 -6.02 -11.84
N VAL A 49 -0.11 -5.45 -10.67
CA VAL A 49 -0.49 -6.02 -9.36
C VAL A 49 -1.92 -5.63 -9.01
N ALA A 50 -2.25 -4.35 -9.17
CA ALA A 50 -3.58 -3.85 -8.83
C ALA A 50 -3.88 -2.55 -9.58
N VAL A 51 -5.18 -2.31 -9.80
CA VAL A 51 -5.68 -1.04 -10.33
C VAL A 51 -6.74 -0.54 -9.35
N ILE A 52 -6.55 0.66 -8.82
CA ILE A 52 -7.46 1.26 -7.86
C ILE A 52 -8.25 2.37 -8.56
N HIS A 53 -9.57 2.27 -8.51
CA HIS A 53 -10.47 3.24 -9.10
C HIS A 53 -11.01 4.13 -7.97
N TRP A 54 -10.51 5.36 -7.91
CA TRP A 54 -10.92 6.33 -6.90
C TRP A 54 -12.19 7.03 -7.36
N ASN A 55 -13.29 6.70 -6.75
CA ASN A 55 -14.59 7.29 -7.08
C ASN A 55 -15.01 8.29 -6.03
N VAL A 56 -15.91 9.18 -6.41
CA VAL A 56 -16.52 10.11 -5.48
C VAL A 56 -17.54 9.34 -4.62
N LEU A 57 -17.68 9.69 -3.34
CA LEU A 57 -18.70 9.14 -2.43
C LEU A 57 -18.46 7.68 -2.01
N ASP A 58 -17.25 7.35 -1.59
CA ASP A 58 -16.92 6.05 -0.95
C ASP A 58 -17.22 4.80 -1.77
N LYS A 59 -17.27 4.93 -3.10
CA LYS A 59 -17.45 3.79 -4.00
C LYS A 59 -16.16 3.39 -4.67
N ASN A 60 -15.04 3.51 -3.94
CA ASN A 60 -13.73 3.13 -4.45
C ASN A 60 -13.67 1.63 -4.72
N GLU A 61 -13.10 1.28 -5.86
CA GLU A 61 -12.98 -0.10 -6.29
C GLU A 61 -11.53 -0.46 -6.57
N ILE A 62 -11.25 -1.74 -6.48
CA ILE A 62 -9.93 -2.28 -6.77
C ILE A 62 -10.06 -3.51 -7.67
N THR A 63 -9.21 -3.57 -8.69
CA THR A 63 -9.11 -4.71 -9.58
C THR A 63 -7.81 -5.45 -9.31
N MET A 64 -7.90 -6.71 -8.96
CA MET A 64 -6.77 -7.61 -8.75
C MET A 64 -7.12 -8.97 -9.32
N ASN A 65 -6.18 -9.60 -10.01
CA ASN A 65 -6.37 -10.93 -10.59
C ASN A 65 -7.64 -11.03 -11.46
N GLY A 66 -7.93 -9.97 -12.21
CA GLY A 66 -9.10 -9.92 -13.10
C GLY A 66 -10.45 -9.72 -12.42
N THR A 67 -10.48 -9.54 -11.11
CA THR A 67 -11.71 -9.32 -10.36
C THR A 67 -11.75 -7.91 -9.79
N THR A 68 -12.86 -7.21 -10.01
CA THR A 68 -13.08 -5.88 -9.47
C THR A 68 -14.04 -5.96 -8.29
N GLN A 69 -13.62 -5.39 -7.17
CA GLN A 69 -14.41 -5.38 -5.93
C GLN A 69 -14.33 -4.01 -5.28
N ARG A 70 -15.30 -3.71 -4.41
CA ARG A 70 -15.22 -2.48 -3.62
C ARG A 70 -14.14 -2.63 -2.55
N ILE A 71 -13.40 -1.55 -2.30
CA ILE A 71 -12.34 -1.58 -1.29
C ILE A 71 -12.91 -1.93 0.09
N ILE A 72 -14.08 -1.40 0.44
CA ILE A 72 -14.70 -1.70 1.73
C ILE A 72 -15.05 -3.18 1.91
N ASP A 73 -15.17 -3.94 0.83
CA ASP A 73 -15.50 -5.37 0.90
C ASP A 73 -14.25 -6.23 1.05
N VAL A 74 -13.14 -5.87 0.39
CA VAL A 74 -11.90 -6.65 0.43
C VAL A 74 -10.92 -6.17 1.50
N PHE A 75 -11.05 -4.92 1.92
CA PHE A 75 -10.17 -4.30 2.90
C PHE A 75 -11.00 -3.47 3.89
N PRO A 76 -11.88 -4.14 4.66
CA PRO A 76 -12.84 -3.45 5.52
C PRO A 76 -12.16 -2.78 6.73
N LYS A 77 -12.79 -1.72 7.21
CA LYS A 77 -12.44 -1.12 8.49
C LYS A 77 -12.93 -2.01 9.62
N THR A 78 -12.17 -2.07 10.71
CA THR A 78 -12.57 -2.85 11.89
C THR A 78 -13.63 -2.15 12.73
N LYS A 79 -13.71 -0.82 12.62
CA LYS A 79 -14.69 0.01 13.36
C LYS A 79 -15.21 1.11 12.43
N THR A 80 -16.39 1.61 12.73
CA THR A 80 -17.01 2.73 12.01
C THR A 80 -16.16 3.98 12.08
N VAL A 81 -15.53 4.21 13.25
CA VAL A 81 -14.62 5.33 13.48
C VAL A 81 -13.20 4.80 13.60
N GLY A 82 -12.27 5.45 12.95
CA GLY A 82 -10.86 5.05 12.95
C GLY A 82 -10.41 4.57 11.58
N ARG A 83 -9.13 4.18 11.51
CA ARG A 83 -8.47 3.86 10.24
C ARG A 83 -7.94 2.45 10.16
N THR A 84 -8.15 1.63 11.18
CA THR A 84 -7.67 0.25 11.15
C THR A 84 -8.46 -0.55 10.15
N ARG A 85 -7.75 -1.19 9.23
CA ARG A 85 -8.33 -2.05 8.19
C ARG A 85 -7.72 -3.43 8.23
N VAL A 86 -8.50 -4.43 7.87
CA VAL A 86 -8.09 -5.84 7.83
C VAL A 86 -8.16 -6.36 6.41
N TYR A 87 -7.13 -7.07 6.01
CA TYR A 87 -7.11 -7.80 4.74
C TYR A 87 -7.04 -9.30 5.01
N THR A 88 -7.82 -10.07 4.26
CA THR A 88 -7.79 -11.54 4.30
C THR A 88 -7.36 -12.05 2.94
N THR A 89 -6.25 -12.81 2.92
CA THR A 89 -5.76 -13.41 1.68
C THR A 89 -6.64 -14.59 1.25
N ALA A 90 -6.45 -15.06 0.02
CA ALA A 90 -7.16 -16.23 -0.48
C ALA A 90 -6.93 -17.48 0.39
N ASP A 91 -5.75 -17.57 1.02
CA ASP A 91 -5.40 -18.68 1.91
C ASP A 91 -5.96 -18.53 3.34
N GLY A 92 -6.66 -17.44 3.61
CA GLY A 92 -7.23 -17.16 4.93
C GLY A 92 -6.28 -16.45 5.89
N GLU A 93 -5.08 -16.10 5.44
CA GLU A 93 -4.14 -15.33 6.24
C GLU A 93 -4.65 -13.90 6.40
N LYS A 94 -4.62 -13.36 7.63
CA LYS A 94 -5.13 -12.02 7.92
C LYS A 94 -4.05 -11.11 8.46
N PHE A 95 -4.09 -9.84 8.07
CA PHE A 95 -3.25 -8.81 8.65
C PHE A 95 -4.04 -7.51 8.81
N LYS A 96 -3.58 -6.69 9.75
CA LYS A 96 -4.21 -5.40 10.08
C LYS A 96 -3.23 -4.27 9.88
N TRP A 97 -3.66 -3.25 9.15
CA TRP A 97 -2.98 -1.97 9.10
C TRP A 97 -3.50 -1.05 10.19
N LYS A 98 -2.59 -0.50 10.97
CA LYS A 98 -2.88 0.43 12.07
C LYS A 98 -2.11 1.72 11.84
N ASN A 99 -2.74 2.83 12.17
CA ASN A 99 -2.13 4.14 12.04
C ASN A 99 -2.22 4.86 13.38
N THR A 100 -1.15 4.75 14.18
CA THR A 100 -1.00 5.44 15.45
C THR A 100 0.02 6.58 15.27
N ILE A 101 1.23 6.43 15.82
CA ILE A 101 2.34 7.35 15.55
C ILE A 101 2.91 7.06 14.16
N LYS A 102 2.92 5.79 13.76
CA LYS A 102 3.37 5.31 12.46
C LYS A 102 2.30 4.43 11.83
N LEU A 103 2.35 4.32 10.52
CA LEU A 103 1.55 3.35 9.79
C LEU A 103 2.30 2.00 9.81
N TYR A 104 1.69 0.99 10.36
CA TYR A 104 2.29 -0.34 10.48
C TYR A 104 1.25 -1.44 10.34
N CYS A 105 1.72 -2.63 10.03
CA CYS A 105 0.87 -3.78 9.78
C CYS A 105 1.27 -4.95 10.68
N VAL A 106 0.28 -5.60 11.28
CA VAL A 106 0.49 -6.77 12.15
C VAL A 106 -0.23 -7.98 11.60
N SER A 107 0.40 -9.14 11.74
CA SER A 107 -0.23 -10.43 11.46
C SER A 107 -1.25 -10.74 12.54
N GLU A 108 -2.47 -11.14 12.16
CA GLU A 108 -3.48 -11.51 13.15
C GLU A 108 -3.13 -12.82 13.87
N SER A 109 -2.53 -13.77 13.16
CA SER A 109 -2.22 -15.07 13.76
C SER A 109 -1.09 -15.01 14.77
N THR A 110 -0.09 -14.15 14.56
CA THR A 110 1.09 -14.07 15.43
C THR A 110 1.14 -12.83 16.30
N GLY A 111 0.41 -11.77 15.92
CA GLY A 111 0.52 -10.47 16.58
C GLY A 111 1.81 -9.72 16.27
N LEU A 112 2.68 -10.28 15.42
CA LEU A 112 3.95 -9.66 15.09
C LEU A 112 3.79 -8.60 14.00
N ASN A 113 4.64 -7.55 14.10
CA ASN A 113 4.73 -6.52 13.08
C ASN A 113 5.35 -7.12 11.81
N ILE A 114 4.64 -7.02 10.69
CA ILE A 114 5.09 -7.56 9.40
C ILE A 114 5.44 -6.47 8.38
N ALA A 115 5.02 -5.24 8.61
CA ALA A 115 5.37 -4.12 7.75
C ALA A 115 5.31 -2.81 8.53
N THR A 116 6.23 -1.87 8.23
CA THR A 116 6.26 -0.56 8.86
C THR A 116 6.63 0.50 7.84
N TYR A 117 5.87 1.57 7.80
CA TYR A 117 6.16 2.72 6.95
C TYR A 117 6.83 3.82 7.76
N TYR A 118 8.04 4.20 7.34
CA TYR A 118 8.79 5.31 7.92
C TYR A 118 8.73 6.49 6.97
N LYS A 119 7.78 7.38 7.24
CA LYS A 119 7.61 8.59 6.43
C LYS A 119 8.61 9.65 6.86
N THR A 120 9.38 10.14 5.90
CA THR A 120 10.32 11.22 6.13
C THR A 120 9.60 12.54 5.86
N LEU A 121 9.52 13.39 6.89
CA LEU A 121 9.01 14.74 6.77
C LEU A 121 10.16 15.65 6.32
N PHE A 122 9.92 16.52 5.36
CA PHE A 122 10.92 17.47 4.85
C PHE A 122 12.14 16.79 4.23
N GLY A 123 11.96 15.66 3.56
CA GLY A 123 13.05 14.85 2.99
C GLY A 123 13.94 15.55 1.98
N SER A 124 13.49 16.67 1.40
CA SER A 124 14.26 17.43 0.41
C SER A 124 15.55 18.04 0.99
N PHE A 125 15.64 18.23 2.30
CA PHE A 125 16.80 18.85 2.92
C PHE A 125 17.92 17.89 3.27
N ARG A 126 17.66 16.58 3.35
CA ARG A 126 18.63 15.62 3.87
C ARG A 126 18.78 14.38 3.02
N GLU A 127 18.23 14.36 1.83
CA GLU A 127 18.25 13.20 0.93
C GLU A 127 17.71 11.92 1.56
N LYS A 128 17.11 12.01 2.75
CA LYS A 128 16.56 10.86 3.44
C LYS A 128 15.16 10.60 2.92
N LYS A 129 14.99 9.47 2.24
CA LYS A 129 13.72 9.07 1.64
C LYS A 129 12.88 8.25 2.60
N SER A 130 11.57 8.26 2.38
CA SER A 130 10.64 7.39 3.11
C SER A 130 10.89 5.94 2.73
N THR A 131 10.65 5.03 3.66
CA THR A 131 10.87 3.60 3.46
C THR A 131 9.68 2.78 3.94
N LEU A 132 9.46 1.66 3.27
CA LEU A 132 8.49 0.64 3.67
C LEU A 132 9.28 -0.64 3.97
N ASP A 133 9.29 -1.04 5.23
CA ASP A 133 9.98 -2.24 5.68
C ASP A 133 9.02 -3.42 5.73
N ILE A 134 9.42 -4.56 5.18
CA ILE A 134 8.63 -5.79 5.21
C ILE A 134 9.45 -6.88 5.89
N ALA A 135 8.87 -7.53 6.89
CA ALA A 135 9.52 -8.61 7.63
C ALA A 135 9.78 -9.82 6.74
N PRO A 136 10.85 -10.60 7.00
CA PRO A 136 11.15 -11.81 6.21
C PRO A 136 9.99 -12.79 6.17
N SER A 137 9.24 -12.92 7.25
CA SER A 137 8.09 -13.83 7.35
C SER A 137 6.91 -13.40 6.48
N ALA A 138 6.92 -12.17 5.95
CA ALA A 138 5.82 -11.59 5.17
C ALA A 138 6.23 -11.23 3.74
N LEU A 139 7.41 -11.64 3.27
CA LEU A 139 7.85 -11.33 1.90
C LEU A 139 6.92 -11.91 0.84
N HIS A 140 6.30 -13.04 1.11
CA HIS A 140 5.30 -13.64 0.22
C HIS A 140 4.04 -12.77 0.06
N LEU A 141 3.83 -11.83 0.98
CA LEU A 141 2.72 -10.87 0.96
C LEU A 141 3.12 -9.51 0.41
N SER A 142 4.33 -9.37 -0.12
CA SER A 142 4.89 -8.08 -0.53
C SER A 142 3.96 -7.31 -1.45
N ASP A 143 3.41 -7.96 -2.47
CA ASP A 143 2.51 -7.31 -3.43
C ASP A 143 1.30 -6.69 -2.73
N ILE A 144 0.60 -7.48 -1.94
CA ILE A 144 -0.63 -7.00 -1.29
C ILE A 144 -0.32 -6.03 -0.15
N LEU A 145 0.84 -6.13 0.49
CA LEU A 145 1.27 -5.17 1.49
C LEU A 145 1.52 -3.80 0.86
N VAL A 146 2.14 -3.75 -0.32
CA VAL A 146 2.35 -2.49 -1.06
C VAL A 146 1.01 -1.89 -1.47
N VAL A 147 0.10 -2.69 -1.99
CA VAL A 147 -1.25 -2.24 -2.41
C VAL A 147 -2.01 -1.64 -1.22
N THR A 148 -2.07 -2.38 -0.12
CA THR A 148 -2.83 -1.94 1.06
C THR A 148 -2.15 -0.76 1.75
N TRP A 149 -0.80 -0.70 1.75
CA TRP A 149 -0.09 0.48 2.22
C TRP A 149 -0.49 1.74 1.44
N SER A 150 -0.53 1.66 0.12
CA SER A 150 -0.89 2.79 -0.75
C SER A 150 -2.30 3.31 -0.42
N ILE A 151 -3.25 2.40 -0.19
CA ILE A 151 -4.62 2.78 0.20
C ILE A 151 -4.62 3.46 1.56
N MET A 152 -3.96 2.88 2.56
CA MET A 152 -3.91 3.42 3.91
C MET A 152 -3.28 4.80 3.95
N GLU A 153 -2.15 4.97 3.26
CA GLU A 153 -1.45 6.25 3.24
C GLU A 153 -2.24 7.33 2.49
N LYS A 154 -2.87 6.98 1.38
CA LYS A 154 -3.72 7.91 0.64
C LYS A 154 -4.90 8.39 1.50
N GLU A 155 -5.56 7.48 2.18
CA GLU A 155 -6.68 7.83 3.06
C GLU A 155 -6.21 8.66 4.26
N GLY A 156 -4.98 8.48 4.70
CA GLY A 156 -4.38 9.26 5.76
C GLY A 156 -4.10 10.71 5.39
N GLU A 157 -4.04 11.02 4.10
CA GLU A 157 -3.80 12.37 3.59
C GLU A 157 -5.09 13.16 3.36
N ASP A 158 -6.23 12.51 3.37
CA ASP A 158 -7.53 13.13 3.13
C ASP A 158 -8.09 13.89 4.35
#